data_3d685547997fc2781710c17fc0be8174
#
_entry.id   3d685547997fc2781710c17fc0be8174
#
_cell.length_a   1.000
_cell.length_b   1.000
_cell.length_c   1.000
_cell.angle_alpha   90.00
_cell.angle_beta   90.00
_cell.angle_gamma   90.00
#
_symmetry.space_group_name_H-M   'P 1'
#
loop_
_entity.id
_entity.type
_entity.pdbx_description
1 polymer ?
#
loop_
_entity_poly.entity_id
_entity_poly.type
_entity_poly.pdbx_seq_one_letter_code
_entity_poly.pdbx_strand_id
1 'polypeptide(L)'
;MTRSSGPLLVAWAPFSPTLVEVGALVGGRVVFLNILFGKKLAAPLRYALLALRTLSLLGKERPRVVLAQNPAIFLPLLLVLAKPFYKFRLVVDHHAVLSMKTLRQPFLSQGIAVLEAFVAKRADANMSPNNNWTRELRARGATDAFTYHDFIPQPTITKGQSQIGKWSPFPLPAHHFLVIAAHGGHPQELLEEEVAAIRGLDGYLLVITGKREKLGHRMDRMNPPSNVIYPGYLDDAHYESLKRNADVALSLSIELNTVPHAIHEYLAFGIPTIVLKDPLLRSLFDGAIVEIQDTRPETVGQALTRITQDSTVRNQLRENIQLNYEQRLKMHNEEVSKLKQVLVS
;
A
#
# COMPACT_ATOMS: atom_id res chain seq x y z
N MET A 1 16.25 17.02 31.23
CA MET A 1 15.41 16.21 30.30
C MET A 1 16.27 15.83 29.11
N THR A 2 16.61 14.56 28.99
CA THR A 2 17.41 14.04 27.86
C THR A 2 16.57 14.09 26.58
N ARG A 3 17.13 14.66 25.50
CA ARG A 3 16.51 14.61 24.17
C ARG A 3 16.38 13.15 23.71
N SER A 4 15.24 12.80 23.08
CA SER A 4 15.10 11.50 22.45
C SER A 4 16.25 11.27 21.44
N SER A 5 16.90 10.11 21.53
CA SER A 5 18.06 9.79 20.68
C SER A 5 17.67 9.46 19.22
N GLY A 6 16.41 9.14 18.96
CA GLY A 6 15.89 8.76 17.64
C GLY A 6 14.86 9.75 17.09
N PRO A 7 14.51 9.64 15.79
CA PRO A 7 13.47 10.45 15.17
C PRO A 7 12.10 10.17 15.78
N LEU A 8 11.23 11.20 15.81
CA LEU A 8 9.83 11.09 16.20
C LEU A 8 8.98 10.95 14.92
N LEU A 9 8.24 9.86 14.80
CA LEU A 9 7.35 9.60 13.68
C LEU A 9 5.91 9.80 14.14
N VAL A 10 5.15 10.67 13.46
CA VAL A 10 3.80 11.05 13.89
C VAL A 10 2.81 10.90 12.74
N ALA A 11 1.67 10.29 13.02
CA ALA A 11 0.52 10.28 12.13
C ALA A 11 -0.78 10.60 12.89
N TRP A 12 -1.68 11.35 12.23
CA TRP A 12 -3.05 11.53 12.71
C TRP A 12 -3.95 10.45 12.11
N ALA A 13 -3.68 9.23 12.50
CA ALA A 13 -4.34 8.02 12.03
C ALA A 13 -4.41 6.98 13.15
N PRO A 14 -5.33 6.01 13.08
CA PRO A 14 -5.36 4.91 14.03
C PRO A 14 -4.14 3.99 13.93
N PHE A 15 -3.62 3.78 12.72
CA PHE A 15 -2.48 2.90 12.45
C PHE A 15 -1.93 3.13 11.03
N SER A 16 -0.64 2.89 10.82
CA SER A 16 0.03 2.86 9.52
C SER A 16 1.16 1.82 9.56
N PRO A 17 1.07 0.74 8.77
CA PRO A 17 2.12 -0.28 8.68
C PRO A 17 3.45 0.32 8.23
N THR A 18 3.44 1.15 7.17
CA THR A 18 4.62 1.83 6.63
C THR A 18 5.34 2.67 7.70
N LEU A 19 4.58 3.40 8.53
CA LEU A 19 5.19 4.24 9.57
C LEU A 19 5.83 3.39 10.69
N VAL A 20 5.23 2.25 11.03
CA VAL A 20 5.80 1.29 12.00
C VAL A 20 7.10 0.71 11.48
N GLU A 21 7.12 0.30 10.21
CA GLU A 21 8.29 -0.23 9.55
C GLU A 21 9.42 0.80 9.48
N VAL A 22 9.13 2.00 8.98
CA VAL A 22 10.12 3.10 8.95
C VAL A 22 10.66 3.37 10.34
N GLY A 23 9.79 3.39 11.36
CA GLY A 23 10.20 3.56 12.75
C GLY A 23 11.19 2.48 13.22
N ALA A 24 10.92 1.22 12.89
CA ALA A 24 11.82 0.11 13.21
C ALA A 24 13.18 0.22 12.49
N LEU A 25 13.16 0.60 11.20
CA LEU A 25 14.37 0.74 10.38
C LEU A 25 15.33 1.83 10.87
N VAL A 26 14.79 2.91 11.47
CA VAL A 26 15.58 4.08 11.91
C VAL A 26 15.73 4.18 13.43
N GLY A 27 15.23 3.21 14.19
CA GLY A 27 15.20 3.27 15.65
C GLY A 27 14.38 4.45 16.21
N GLY A 28 13.33 4.83 15.46
CA GLY A 28 12.48 5.97 15.78
C GLY A 28 11.29 5.62 16.66
N ARG A 29 10.76 6.63 17.35
CA ARG A 29 9.53 6.48 18.13
C ARG A 29 8.31 6.80 17.29
N VAL A 30 7.42 5.83 17.10
CA VAL A 30 6.16 5.99 16.35
C VAL A 30 5.03 6.37 17.30
N VAL A 31 4.26 7.40 16.94
CA VAL A 31 3.10 7.88 17.69
C VAL A 31 1.91 8.08 16.76
N PHE A 32 0.86 7.32 17.03
CA PHE A 32 -0.44 7.49 16.38
C PHE A 32 -1.35 8.32 17.28
N LEU A 33 -1.82 9.45 16.75
CA LEU A 33 -2.80 10.30 17.42
C LEU A 33 -4.17 10.07 16.75
N ASN A 34 -5.06 9.42 17.50
CA ASN A 34 -6.39 9.05 17.03
C ASN A 34 -7.45 9.53 18.04
N ILE A 35 -8.05 10.69 17.75
CA ILE A 35 -9.05 11.33 18.60
C ILE A 35 -10.33 11.55 17.79
N LEU A 36 -11.47 11.10 18.28
CA LEU A 36 -12.78 11.26 17.65
C LEU A 36 -12.84 10.84 16.17
N PHE A 37 -12.07 9.80 15.83
CA PHE A 37 -11.99 9.30 14.47
C PHE A 37 -13.36 8.84 13.96
N GLY A 38 -13.70 9.16 12.69
CA GLY A 38 -14.98 8.79 12.07
C GLY A 38 -16.16 9.74 12.39
N LYS A 39 -16.08 10.61 13.41
CA LYS A 39 -17.16 11.56 13.76
C LYS A 39 -17.04 12.85 12.95
N LYS A 40 -17.75 12.95 11.82
CA LYS A 40 -17.65 14.09 10.88
C LYS A 40 -17.99 15.44 11.51
N LEU A 41 -19.03 15.52 12.31
CA LEU A 41 -19.48 16.74 12.99
C LEU A 41 -18.49 17.29 14.02
N ALA A 42 -17.57 16.46 14.53
CA ALA A 42 -16.55 16.85 15.49
C ALA A 42 -15.21 17.23 14.83
N ALA A 43 -15.16 17.41 13.50
CA ALA A 43 -13.90 17.64 12.78
C ALA A 43 -13.10 18.85 13.30
N PRO A 44 -13.65 20.05 13.51
CA PRO A 44 -12.89 21.19 14.02
C PRO A 44 -12.29 20.92 15.41
N LEU A 45 -13.10 20.39 16.35
CA LEU A 45 -12.65 20.02 17.69
C LEU A 45 -11.58 18.94 17.65
N ARG A 46 -11.76 17.93 16.79
CA ARG A 46 -10.78 16.88 16.57
C ARG A 46 -9.43 17.44 16.15
N TYR A 47 -9.40 18.31 15.14
CA TYR A 47 -8.15 18.90 14.65
C TYR A 47 -7.48 19.80 15.71
N ALA A 48 -8.25 20.55 16.48
CA ALA A 48 -7.73 21.36 17.59
C ALA A 48 -7.09 20.47 18.67
N LEU A 49 -7.76 19.39 19.07
CA LEU A 49 -7.22 18.45 20.06
C LEU A 49 -5.98 17.71 19.56
N LEU A 50 -5.96 17.29 18.29
CA LEU A 50 -4.80 16.66 17.65
C LEU A 50 -3.62 17.64 17.60
N ALA A 51 -3.86 18.92 17.26
CA ALA A 51 -2.83 19.95 17.25
C ALA A 51 -2.24 20.16 18.64
N LEU A 52 -3.07 20.33 19.67
CA LEU A 52 -2.61 20.50 21.06
C LEU A 52 -1.80 19.30 21.54
N ARG A 53 -2.25 18.07 21.23
CA ARG A 53 -1.51 16.84 21.58
C ARG A 53 -0.18 16.76 20.86
N THR A 54 -0.12 17.14 19.59
CA THR A 54 1.13 17.18 18.81
C THR A 54 2.11 18.20 19.39
N LEU A 55 1.67 19.43 19.69
CA LEU A 55 2.52 20.46 20.28
C LEU A 55 3.02 20.04 21.67
N SER A 56 2.15 19.45 22.51
CA SER A 56 2.55 18.88 23.80
C SER A 56 3.60 17.78 23.66
N LEU A 57 3.45 16.91 22.66
CA LEU A 57 4.42 15.85 22.36
C LEU A 57 5.77 16.45 21.96
N LEU A 58 5.80 17.44 21.07
CA LEU A 58 7.03 18.15 20.69
C LEU A 58 7.72 18.81 21.88
N GLY A 59 6.94 19.44 22.77
CA GLY A 59 7.48 20.09 23.99
C GLY A 59 8.11 19.09 24.96
N LYS A 60 7.52 17.89 25.09
CA LYS A 60 8.02 16.83 25.98
C LYS A 60 9.25 16.12 25.42
N GLU A 61 9.17 15.70 24.16
CA GLU A 61 10.18 14.85 23.53
C GLU A 61 11.38 15.65 23.01
N ARG A 62 11.17 16.91 22.62
CA ARG A 62 12.18 17.79 21.98
C ARG A 62 12.98 17.06 20.90
N PRO A 63 12.31 16.42 19.91
CA PRO A 63 12.99 15.62 18.91
C PRO A 63 13.91 16.48 18.06
N ARG A 64 14.99 15.89 17.53
CA ARG A 64 15.85 16.54 16.52
C ARG A 64 15.24 16.44 15.13
N VAL A 65 14.58 15.32 14.85
CA VAL A 65 13.94 15.02 13.56
C VAL A 65 12.52 14.57 13.81
N VAL A 66 11.58 15.10 13.04
CA VAL A 66 10.18 14.69 13.04
C VAL A 66 9.81 14.22 11.64
N LEU A 67 9.29 13.01 11.51
CA LEU A 67 8.63 12.54 10.30
C LEU A 67 7.13 12.60 10.50
N ALA A 68 6.45 13.32 9.59
CA ALA A 68 5.00 13.44 9.57
C ALA A 68 4.41 12.70 8.38
N GLN A 69 3.49 11.77 8.61
CA GLN A 69 2.79 11.09 7.53
C GLN A 69 1.51 11.84 7.14
N ASN A 70 1.39 12.15 5.83
CA ASN A 70 0.14 12.57 5.18
C ASN A 70 -0.66 11.29 4.78
N PRO A 71 -2.03 11.26 4.77
CA PRO A 71 -2.88 12.27 4.14
C PRO A 71 -3.51 13.34 5.05
N ALA A 72 -3.21 13.39 6.33
CA ALA A 72 -3.71 14.45 7.18
C ALA A 72 -2.94 15.76 6.95
N ILE A 73 -3.21 16.51 5.86
CA ILE A 73 -2.47 17.71 5.44
C ILE A 73 -2.27 18.75 6.57
N PHE A 74 -3.18 18.80 7.53
CA PHE A 74 -3.06 19.71 8.67
C PHE A 74 -1.95 19.32 9.65
N LEU A 75 -1.53 18.05 9.72
CA LEU A 75 -0.39 17.65 10.54
C LEU A 75 0.93 18.22 10.01
N PRO A 76 1.34 17.98 8.75
CA PRO A 76 2.53 18.60 8.20
C PRO A 76 2.49 20.14 8.23
N LEU A 77 1.33 20.75 7.97
CA LEU A 77 1.16 22.20 8.06
C LEU A 77 1.43 22.70 9.48
N LEU A 78 0.84 22.08 10.50
CA LEU A 78 1.09 22.40 11.92
C LEU A 78 2.60 22.30 12.23
N LEU A 79 3.25 21.26 11.76
CA LEU A 79 4.67 21.03 12.02
C LEU A 79 5.58 22.04 11.31
N VAL A 80 5.24 22.46 10.09
CA VAL A 80 5.92 23.57 9.40
C VAL A 80 5.84 24.86 10.23
N LEU A 81 4.67 25.17 10.78
CA LEU A 81 4.46 26.37 11.63
C LEU A 81 5.15 26.23 12.99
N ALA A 82 5.22 25.03 13.56
CA ALA A 82 5.85 24.76 14.85
C ALA A 82 7.39 24.70 14.76
N LYS A 83 7.95 24.38 13.61
CA LYS A 83 9.39 24.17 13.39
C LYS A 83 10.29 25.30 13.92
N PRO A 84 10.01 26.61 13.73
CA PRO A 84 10.84 27.67 14.24
C PRO A 84 10.94 27.69 15.76
N PHE A 85 9.87 27.27 16.46
CA PHE A 85 9.77 27.31 17.93
C PHE A 85 10.42 26.08 18.58
N TYR A 86 10.25 24.90 17.98
CA TYR A 86 10.73 23.64 18.54
C TYR A 86 12.09 23.20 17.97
N LYS A 87 12.57 23.82 16.90
CA LYS A 87 13.92 23.65 16.30
C LYS A 87 14.23 22.17 15.94
N PHE A 88 13.37 21.56 15.15
CA PHE A 88 13.57 20.21 14.59
C PHE A 88 13.68 20.25 13.08
N ARG A 89 14.25 19.19 12.48
CA ARG A 89 14.15 18.93 11.03
C ARG A 89 12.83 18.23 10.76
N LEU A 90 12.14 18.67 9.71
CA LEU A 90 10.84 18.10 9.31
C LEU A 90 11.00 17.29 8.03
N VAL A 91 10.68 16.01 8.12
CA VAL A 91 10.49 15.12 6.96
C VAL A 91 9.01 14.86 6.79
N VAL A 92 8.49 14.99 5.58
CA VAL A 92 7.08 14.72 5.29
C VAL A 92 6.97 13.51 4.38
N ASP A 93 6.25 12.49 4.86
CA ASP A 93 5.83 11.33 4.07
C ASP A 93 4.52 11.64 3.34
N HIS A 94 4.62 11.89 2.05
CA HIS A 94 3.47 12.12 1.18
C HIS A 94 2.86 10.79 0.71
N HIS A 95 2.43 9.96 1.67
CA HIS A 95 1.82 8.65 1.40
C HIS A 95 0.55 8.74 0.53
N ALA A 96 -0.10 9.89 0.51
CA ALA A 96 -1.16 10.24 -0.43
C ALA A 96 -1.07 11.73 -0.78
N VAL A 97 -0.94 12.05 -2.06
CA VAL A 97 -1.06 13.41 -2.57
C VAL A 97 -2.54 13.67 -2.86
N LEU A 98 -3.21 14.29 -1.89
CA LEU A 98 -4.67 14.45 -1.91
C LEU A 98 -5.17 15.25 -3.12
N SER A 99 -4.41 16.25 -3.57
CA SER A 99 -4.75 17.06 -4.74
C SER A 99 -4.69 16.30 -6.06
N MET A 100 -3.97 15.18 -6.10
CA MET A 100 -3.93 14.28 -7.27
C MET A 100 -5.05 13.24 -7.23
N LYS A 101 -5.63 12.99 -6.06
CA LYS A 101 -6.85 12.20 -5.92
C LYS A 101 -8.02 13.10 -6.25
N THR A 102 -8.75 12.77 -7.29
CA THR A 102 -9.88 13.54 -7.84
C THR A 102 -10.88 13.90 -6.74
N LEU A 103 -10.70 15.04 -6.10
CA LEU A 103 -11.75 15.64 -5.28
C LEU A 103 -12.82 16.16 -6.23
N ARG A 104 -14.08 15.75 -6.03
CA ARG A 104 -15.23 16.16 -6.84
C ARG A 104 -15.46 17.68 -6.85
N GLN A 105 -14.70 18.43 -6.02
CA GLN A 105 -14.80 19.87 -5.86
C GLN A 105 -13.48 20.55 -6.27
N PRO A 106 -13.42 21.18 -7.45
CA PRO A 106 -12.18 21.74 -8.00
C PRO A 106 -11.54 22.81 -7.10
N PHE A 107 -12.33 23.66 -6.46
CA PHE A 107 -11.81 24.69 -5.54
C PHE A 107 -11.12 24.10 -4.30
N LEU A 108 -11.69 23.02 -3.73
CA LEU A 108 -11.09 22.34 -2.59
C LEU A 108 -9.78 21.67 -2.99
N SER A 109 -9.75 21.06 -4.17
CA SER A 109 -8.55 20.45 -4.74
C SER A 109 -7.43 21.46 -4.94
N GLN A 110 -7.74 22.67 -5.48
CA GLN A 110 -6.76 23.74 -5.64
C GLN A 110 -6.23 24.25 -4.29
N GLY A 111 -7.11 24.47 -3.32
CA GLY A 111 -6.72 24.90 -1.96
C GLY A 111 -5.77 23.88 -1.30
N ILE A 112 -6.08 22.58 -1.41
CA ILE A 112 -5.22 21.52 -0.91
C ILE A 112 -3.88 21.50 -1.66
N ALA A 113 -3.87 21.66 -2.98
CA ALA A 113 -2.64 21.70 -3.77
C ALA A 113 -1.70 22.85 -3.34
N VAL A 114 -2.25 24.02 -3.02
CA VAL A 114 -1.48 25.16 -2.50
C VAL A 114 -0.87 24.81 -1.13
N LEU A 115 -1.65 24.21 -0.23
CA LEU A 115 -1.16 23.79 1.08
C LEU A 115 -0.08 22.71 0.98
N GLU A 116 -0.28 21.72 0.11
CA GLU A 116 0.73 20.68 -0.15
C GLU A 116 2.03 21.29 -0.70
N ALA A 117 1.94 22.22 -1.67
CA ALA A 117 3.11 22.91 -2.21
C ALA A 117 3.82 23.75 -1.13
N PHE A 118 3.07 24.45 -0.28
CA PHE A 118 3.64 25.20 0.83
C PHE A 118 4.39 24.31 1.81
N VAL A 119 3.78 23.18 2.20
CA VAL A 119 4.40 22.18 3.09
C VAL A 119 5.65 21.59 2.46
N ALA A 120 5.56 21.15 1.20
CA ALA A 120 6.67 20.54 0.47
C ALA A 120 7.90 21.47 0.36
N LYS A 121 7.66 22.78 0.14
CA LYS A 121 8.73 23.79 0.10
C LYS A 121 9.38 24.08 1.45
N ARG A 122 8.69 23.89 2.56
CA ARG A 122 9.14 24.23 3.91
C ARG A 122 9.63 23.04 4.72
N ALA A 123 9.33 21.83 4.30
CA ALA A 123 9.91 20.61 4.83
C ALA A 123 11.43 20.56 4.47
N ASP A 124 12.21 19.94 5.33
CA ASP A 124 13.65 19.73 5.08
C ASP A 124 13.88 18.57 4.12
N ALA A 125 12.95 17.60 4.09
CA ALA A 125 12.92 16.55 3.09
C ALA A 125 11.47 16.06 2.89
N ASN A 126 11.21 15.50 1.71
CA ASN A 126 9.92 14.99 1.30
C ASN A 126 10.08 13.58 0.76
N MET A 127 9.30 12.65 1.27
CA MET A 127 9.28 11.25 0.87
C MET A 127 7.96 10.93 0.18
N SER A 128 7.97 10.09 -0.84
CA SER A 128 6.73 9.63 -1.50
C SER A 128 6.87 8.18 -1.99
N PRO A 129 5.75 7.43 -2.14
CA PRO A 129 5.78 6.00 -2.44
C PRO A 129 6.07 5.68 -3.91
N ASN A 130 6.19 6.67 -4.79
CA ASN A 130 6.52 6.43 -6.19
C ASN A 130 7.18 7.64 -6.88
N ASN A 131 7.87 7.34 -7.97
CA ASN A 131 8.61 8.35 -8.74
C ASN A 131 7.71 9.44 -9.38
N ASN A 132 6.45 9.13 -9.70
CA ASN A 132 5.53 10.12 -10.27
C ASN A 132 5.23 11.22 -9.25
N TRP A 133 4.96 10.82 -8.01
CA TRP A 133 4.70 11.77 -6.93
C TRP A 133 5.96 12.51 -6.50
N THR A 134 7.12 11.87 -6.50
CA THR A 134 8.40 12.56 -6.26
C THR A 134 8.64 13.65 -7.30
N ARG A 135 8.39 13.39 -8.58
CA ARG A 135 8.50 14.40 -9.65
C ARG A 135 7.53 15.55 -9.44
N GLU A 136 6.29 15.24 -9.07
CA GLU A 136 5.27 16.24 -8.78
C GLU A 136 5.66 17.13 -7.58
N LEU A 137 6.16 16.55 -6.50
CA LEU A 137 6.66 17.31 -5.34
C LEU A 137 7.80 18.26 -5.74
N ARG A 138 8.73 17.80 -6.56
CA ARG A 138 9.82 18.64 -7.09
C ARG A 138 9.27 19.77 -7.96
N ALA A 139 8.32 19.50 -8.85
CA ALA A 139 7.65 20.52 -9.66
C ALA A 139 6.93 21.57 -8.81
N ARG A 140 6.40 21.18 -7.64
CA ARG A 140 5.81 22.09 -6.65
C ARG A 140 6.84 22.83 -5.79
N GLY A 141 8.13 22.56 -5.99
CA GLY A 141 9.25 23.26 -5.36
C GLY A 141 9.78 22.63 -4.08
N ALA A 142 9.55 21.32 -3.87
CA ALA A 142 10.25 20.57 -2.84
C ALA A 142 11.75 20.49 -3.14
N THR A 143 12.60 20.86 -2.18
CA THR A 143 14.06 20.95 -2.37
C THR A 143 14.76 19.59 -2.24
N ASP A 144 14.33 18.75 -1.30
CA ASP A 144 14.87 17.40 -1.11
C ASP A 144 13.67 16.41 -1.13
N ALA A 145 13.31 15.96 -2.35
CA ALA A 145 12.27 14.99 -2.54
C ALA A 145 12.87 13.67 -3.06
N PHE A 146 12.53 12.56 -2.41
CA PHE A 146 12.99 11.23 -2.79
C PHE A 146 11.86 10.21 -2.73
N THR A 147 12.03 9.15 -3.50
CA THR A 147 11.10 8.02 -3.50
C THR A 147 11.50 7.04 -2.41
N TYR A 148 10.52 6.55 -1.68
CA TYR A 148 10.61 5.39 -0.79
C TYR A 148 9.40 4.52 -1.10
N HIS A 149 9.62 3.45 -1.85
CA HIS A 149 8.57 2.52 -2.20
C HIS A 149 8.09 1.77 -0.96
N ASP A 150 6.84 1.36 -0.97
CA ASP A 150 6.31 0.51 0.09
C ASP A 150 7.16 -0.75 0.26
N PHE A 151 7.16 -1.26 1.48
CA PHE A 151 7.91 -2.43 1.88
C PHE A 151 7.73 -3.60 0.91
N ILE A 152 8.85 -4.23 0.56
CA ILE A 152 8.87 -5.45 -0.23
C ILE A 152 8.95 -6.62 0.75
N PRO A 153 7.86 -7.38 0.94
CA PRO A 153 7.87 -8.49 1.87
C PRO A 153 8.94 -9.50 1.47
N GLN A 154 9.69 -9.96 2.44
CA GLN A 154 10.59 -11.09 2.24
C GLN A 154 9.84 -12.34 2.72
N PRO A 155 9.46 -13.25 1.80
CA PRO A 155 8.85 -14.50 2.22
C PRO A 155 9.81 -15.21 3.17
N THR A 156 9.31 -15.69 4.29
CA THR A 156 10.10 -16.50 5.22
C THR A 156 10.36 -17.85 4.57
N ILE A 157 11.29 -17.90 3.62
CA ILE A 157 11.74 -19.13 2.99
C ILE A 157 12.71 -19.79 3.97
N THR A 158 12.18 -20.52 4.91
CA THR A 158 12.95 -21.60 5.53
C THR A 158 13.19 -22.64 4.45
N LYS A 159 14.41 -22.62 3.87
CA LYS A 159 14.89 -23.73 3.04
C LYS A 159 14.64 -25.02 3.81
N GLY A 160 13.71 -25.85 3.39
CA GLY A 160 13.37 -27.13 4.02
C GLY A 160 11.90 -27.35 4.36
N GLN A 161 11.04 -26.35 4.30
CA GLN A 161 9.59 -26.52 4.50
C GLN A 161 8.79 -26.59 3.19
N SER A 162 9.31 -27.33 2.21
CA SER A 162 8.51 -27.75 1.03
C SER A 162 7.44 -28.82 1.37
N GLN A 163 7.21 -29.09 2.65
CA GLN A 163 6.22 -30.05 3.17
C GLN A 163 5.29 -29.45 4.22
N ILE A 164 4.99 -28.16 4.16
CA ILE A 164 3.72 -27.74 4.71
C ILE A 164 2.70 -28.29 3.70
N GLY A 165 2.13 -29.43 4.02
CA GLY A 165 1.07 -30.03 3.22
C GLY A 165 0.06 -28.95 2.90
N LYS A 166 -0.64 -29.06 1.77
CA LYS A 166 -1.67 -28.15 1.28
C LYS A 166 -2.67 -27.80 2.40
N TRP A 167 -2.22 -26.95 3.34
CA TRP A 167 -3.02 -26.51 4.43
C TRP A 167 -3.76 -25.25 3.96
N SER A 168 -5.04 -25.45 3.75
CA SER A 168 -5.97 -24.34 3.53
C SER A 168 -6.96 -24.34 4.69
N PRO A 169 -7.34 -23.17 5.24
CA PRO A 169 -8.38 -23.09 6.26
C PRO A 169 -9.74 -23.59 5.76
N PHE A 170 -9.84 -23.94 4.50
CA PHE A 170 -11.01 -24.53 3.85
C PHE A 170 -10.55 -25.63 2.89
N PRO A 171 -11.37 -26.68 2.64
CA PRO A 171 -11.02 -27.73 1.71
C PRO A 171 -10.86 -27.13 0.32
N LEU A 172 -9.61 -27.16 -0.21
CA LEU A 172 -9.37 -26.83 -1.60
C LEU A 172 -9.79 -28.04 -2.45
N PRO A 173 -10.69 -27.86 -3.42
CA PRO A 173 -11.05 -28.93 -4.34
C PRO A 173 -9.78 -29.42 -5.05
N ALA A 174 -9.61 -30.75 -5.13
CA ALA A 174 -8.55 -31.33 -5.91
C ALA A 174 -8.71 -30.91 -7.38
N HIS A 175 -7.59 -30.58 -8.05
CA HIS A 175 -7.53 -30.22 -9.47
C HIS A 175 -8.11 -28.86 -9.89
N HIS A 176 -8.26 -27.91 -8.97
CA HIS A 176 -8.62 -26.52 -9.33
C HIS A 176 -7.40 -25.62 -9.26
N PHE A 177 -7.31 -24.68 -10.21
CA PHE A 177 -6.38 -23.57 -10.12
C PHE A 177 -6.84 -22.59 -9.06
N LEU A 178 -5.94 -22.29 -8.11
CA LEU A 178 -6.22 -21.37 -7.02
C LEU A 178 -5.90 -19.94 -7.45
N VAL A 179 -6.94 -19.12 -7.55
CA VAL A 179 -6.84 -17.68 -7.80
C VAL A 179 -7.06 -16.94 -6.49
N ILE A 180 -6.21 -15.95 -6.19
CA ILE A 180 -6.35 -15.15 -4.98
C ILE A 180 -6.56 -13.68 -5.31
N ALA A 181 -7.34 -12.99 -4.47
CA ALA A 181 -7.52 -11.53 -4.52
C ALA A 181 -7.62 -10.98 -3.10
N ALA A 182 -6.82 -9.95 -2.78
CA ALA A 182 -6.89 -9.26 -1.50
C ALA A 182 -7.46 -7.86 -1.67
N HIS A 183 -8.47 -7.53 -0.85
CA HIS A 183 -9.20 -6.27 -0.94
C HIS A 183 -9.15 -5.47 0.36
N GLY A 184 -8.83 -4.18 0.25
CA GLY A 184 -8.90 -3.20 1.34
C GLY A 184 -10.31 -2.66 1.59
N GLY A 185 -11.24 -2.90 0.66
CA GLY A 185 -12.60 -2.36 0.66
C GLY A 185 -12.70 -0.95 0.07
N HIS A 186 -11.77 -0.58 -0.82
CA HIS A 186 -11.84 0.67 -1.55
C HIS A 186 -12.83 0.56 -2.72
N PRO A 187 -13.58 1.63 -3.03
CA PRO A 187 -14.54 1.62 -4.15
C PRO A 187 -13.89 1.42 -5.54
N GLN A 188 -12.59 1.71 -5.64
CA GLN A 188 -11.83 1.53 -6.89
C GLN A 188 -11.38 0.10 -7.13
N GLU A 189 -11.45 -0.77 -6.13
CA GLU A 189 -11.16 -2.20 -6.27
C GLU A 189 -12.33 -2.88 -6.98
N LEU A 190 -12.03 -3.62 -8.04
CA LEU A 190 -13.01 -4.18 -8.97
C LEU A 190 -13.44 -5.60 -8.56
N LEU A 191 -13.95 -5.70 -7.33
CA LEU A 191 -14.39 -6.95 -6.71
C LEU A 191 -15.49 -7.66 -7.50
N GLU A 192 -16.47 -6.91 -8.02
CA GLU A 192 -17.59 -7.43 -8.78
C GLU A 192 -17.13 -8.03 -10.11
N GLU A 193 -16.19 -7.40 -10.75
CA GLU A 193 -15.59 -7.85 -12.02
C GLU A 193 -14.76 -9.12 -11.83
N GLU A 194 -14.01 -9.23 -10.74
CA GLU A 194 -13.25 -10.44 -10.40
C GLU A 194 -14.19 -11.63 -10.16
N VAL A 195 -15.26 -11.43 -9.38
CA VAL A 195 -16.29 -12.47 -9.17
C VAL A 195 -16.99 -12.84 -10.46
N ALA A 196 -17.32 -11.85 -11.30
CA ALA A 196 -17.98 -12.11 -12.59
C ALA A 196 -17.08 -12.91 -13.55
N ALA A 197 -15.77 -12.63 -13.53
CA ALA A 197 -14.80 -13.32 -14.38
C ALA A 197 -14.62 -14.81 -14.04
N ILE A 198 -14.76 -15.17 -12.76
CA ILE A 198 -14.66 -16.57 -12.32
C ILE A 198 -15.99 -17.33 -12.49
N ARG A 199 -17.11 -16.60 -12.57
CA ARG A 199 -18.41 -17.21 -12.80
C ARG A 199 -18.42 -17.93 -14.14
N GLY A 200 -18.62 -19.25 -14.13
CA GLY A 200 -18.64 -20.06 -15.33
C GLY A 200 -17.28 -20.52 -15.84
N LEU A 201 -16.20 -20.26 -15.10
CA LEU A 201 -14.89 -20.87 -15.35
C LEU A 201 -14.75 -22.15 -14.51
N ASP A 202 -14.93 -23.30 -15.18
CA ASP A 202 -14.70 -24.59 -14.54
C ASP A 202 -13.22 -24.82 -14.26
N GLY A 203 -12.91 -25.44 -13.11
CA GLY A 203 -11.54 -25.74 -12.73
C GLY A 203 -10.78 -24.56 -12.07
N TYR A 204 -11.47 -23.47 -11.74
CA TYR A 204 -10.90 -22.33 -11.00
C TYR A 204 -11.63 -22.12 -9.67
N LEU A 205 -10.85 -21.79 -8.65
CA LEU A 205 -11.36 -21.40 -7.34
C LEU A 205 -10.78 -20.02 -7.00
N LEU A 206 -11.65 -19.02 -6.82
CA LEU A 206 -11.25 -17.69 -6.38
C LEU A 206 -11.43 -17.58 -4.86
N VAL A 207 -10.35 -17.19 -4.18
CA VAL A 207 -10.37 -16.84 -2.76
C VAL A 207 -10.17 -15.35 -2.60
N ILE A 208 -11.19 -14.66 -2.09
CA ILE A 208 -11.17 -13.23 -1.83
C ILE A 208 -10.95 -13.00 -0.34
N THR A 209 -9.89 -12.27 0.02
CA THR A 209 -9.60 -11.92 1.41
C THR A 209 -9.87 -10.44 1.69
N GLY A 210 -10.25 -10.12 2.92
CA GLY A 210 -10.49 -8.75 3.34
C GLY A 210 -11.47 -8.67 4.52
N LYS A 211 -11.60 -7.49 5.14
CA LYS A 211 -12.41 -7.31 6.35
C LYS A 211 -13.90 -7.38 6.03
N ARG A 212 -14.66 -8.21 6.78
CA ARG A 212 -16.11 -8.38 6.60
C ARG A 212 -16.88 -7.07 6.74
N GLU A 213 -16.46 -6.19 7.62
CA GLU A 213 -17.09 -4.89 7.84
C GLU A 213 -17.04 -3.98 6.60
N LYS A 214 -16.08 -4.25 5.71
CA LYS A 214 -15.89 -3.47 4.48
C LYS A 214 -16.44 -4.14 3.23
N LEU A 215 -16.27 -5.45 3.13
CA LEU A 215 -16.56 -6.21 1.91
C LEU A 215 -17.83 -7.07 2.02
N GLY A 216 -18.21 -7.48 3.22
CA GLY A 216 -19.30 -8.46 3.43
C GLY A 216 -20.59 -8.07 2.71
N HIS A 217 -21.01 -6.81 2.83
CA HIS A 217 -22.21 -6.32 2.16
C HIS A 217 -22.12 -6.32 0.61
N ARG A 218 -20.92 -6.11 0.04
CA ARG A 218 -20.71 -6.26 -1.43
C ARG A 218 -20.80 -7.73 -1.82
N MET A 219 -20.13 -8.62 -1.07
CA MET A 219 -20.15 -10.05 -1.30
C MET A 219 -21.58 -10.63 -1.22
N ASP A 220 -22.33 -10.30 -0.16
CA ASP A 220 -23.72 -10.79 0.02
C ASP A 220 -24.63 -10.38 -1.14
N ARG A 221 -24.48 -9.14 -1.64
CA ARG A 221 -25.29 -8.66 -2.78
C ARG A 221 -24.97 -9.35 -4.11
N MET A 222 -23.72 -9.75 -4.32
CA MET A 222 -23.30 -10.39 -5.56
C MET A 222 -23.79 -11.84 -5.69
N ASN A 223 -24.18 -12.48 -4.59
CA ASN A 223 -24.51 -13.91 -4.55
C ASN A 223 -23.42 -14.71 -5.31
N PRO A 224 -22.20 -14.81 -4.78
CA PRO A 224 -21.06 -15.37 -5.49
C PRO A 224 -21.32 -16.85 -5.84
N PRO A 225 -20.79 -17.35 -6.96
CA PRO A 225 -20.91 -18.77 -7.31
C PRO A 225 -20.11 -19.64 -6.31
N SER A 226 -20.36 -20.95 -6.35
CA SER A 226 -19.73 -21.93 -5.43
C SER A 226 -18.21 -22.03 -5.56
N ASN A 227 -17.64 -21.58 -6.69
CA ASN A 227 -16.20 -21.51 -6.92
C ASN A 227 -15.59 -20.16 -6.50
N VAL A 228 -16.29 -19.37 -5.68
CA VAL A 228 -15.77 -18.16 -5.02
C VAL A 228 -15.92 -18.32 -3.51
N ILE A 229 -14.81 -18.24 -2.80
CA ILE A 229 -14.76 -18.33 -1.33
C ILE A 229 -14.37 -16.97 -0.75
N TYR A 230 -15.11 -16.52 0.26
CA TYR A 230 -14.81 -15.31 1.02
C TYR A 230 -14.65 -15.65 2.52
N PRO A 231 -13.44 -15.99 2.99
CA PRO A 231 -13.20 -16.31 4.39
C PRO A 231 -13.23 -15.07 5.31
N GLY A 232 -13.18 -13.87 4.73
CA GLY A 232 -12.98 -12.64 5.46
C GLY A 232 -11.50 -12.30 5.62
N TYR A 233 -11.13 -11.65 6.72
CA TYR A 233 -9.74 -11.35 7.04
C TYR A 233 -9.06 -12.62 7.58
N LEU A 234 -7.92 -12.96 6.99
CA LEU A 234 -7.06 -14.06 7.45
C LEU A 234 -5.94 -13.51 8.32
N ASP A 235 -5.51 -14.27 9.33
CA ASP A 235 -4.26 -13.97 10.03
C ASP A 235 -3.05 -14.21 9.10
N ASP A 236 -1.89 -13.76 9.54
CA ASP A 236 -0.68 -13.78 8.73
C ASP A 236 -0.27 -15.19 8.28
N ALA A 237 -0.42 -16.20 9.15
CA ALA A 237 -0.05 -17.58 8.84
C ALA A 237 -0.98 -18.19 7.78
N HIS A 238 -2.28 -17.97 7.91
CA HIS A 238 -3.27 -18.43 6.96
C HIS A 238 -3.15 -17.72 5.61
N TYR A 239 -2.91 -16.41 5.63
CA TYR A 239 -2.74 -15.64 4.42
C TYR A 239 -1.42 -15.98 3.70
N GLU A 240 -0.33 -16.24 4.43
CA GLU A 240 0.92 -16.73 3.85
C GLU A 240 0.74 -18.11 3.22
N SER A 241 0.05 -19.03 3.91
CA SER A 241 -0.28 -20.35 3.36
C SER A 241 -1.10 -20.25 2.07
N LEU A 242 -2.10 -19.36 2.04
CA LEU A 242 -2.89 -19.09 0.84
C LEU A 242 -2.02 -18.63 -0.33
N LYS A 243 -1.13 -17.66 -0.10
CA LYS A 243 -0.19 -17.16 -1.12
C LYS A 243 0.75 -18.25 -1.64
N ARG A 244 1.26 -19.13 -0.79
CA ARG A 244 2.14 -20.24 -1.19
C ARG A 244 1.48 -21.27 -2.10
N ASN A 245 0.16 -21.41 -2.00
CA ASN A 245 -0.61 -22.36 -2.80
C ASN A 245 -1.26 -21.73 -4.04
N ALA A 246 -1.22 -20.41 -4.19
CA ALA A 246 -1.86 -19.71 -5.28
C ALA A 246 -1.15 -19.94 -6.62
N ASP A 247 -1.94 -20.18 -7.66
CA ASP A 247 -1.46 -20.30 -9.03
C ASP A 247 -1.41 -18.94 -9.73
N VAL A 248 -2.40 -18.07 -9.46
CA VAL A 248 -2.54 -16.73 -10.04
C VAL A 248 -3.14 -15.78 -9.00
N ALA A 249 -2.80 -14.51 -9.07
CA ALA A 249 -3.45 -13.45 -8.30
C ALA A 249 -4.17 -12.45 -9.20
N LEU A 250 -5.27 -11.91 -8.70
CA LEU A 250 -5.94 -10.75 -9.28
C LEU A 250 -5.70 -9.52 -8.40
N SER A 251 -5.38 -8.40 -9.03
CA SER A 251 -5.29 -7.09 -8.36
C SER A 251 -5.84 -6.03 -9.31
N LEU A 252 -7.16 -6.05 -9.48
CA LEU A 252 -7.86 -5.17 -10.43
C LEU A 252 -8.30 -3.90 -9.71
N SER A 253 -7.81 -2.76 -10.17
CA SER A 253 -8.17 -1.44 -9.62
C SER A 253 -8.19 -0.39 -10.73
N ILE A 254 -9.12 0.55 -10.64
CA ILE A 254 -9.18 1.75 -11.49
C ILE A 254 -8.44 2.94 -10.87
N GLU A 255 -7.82 2.78 -9.71
CA GLU A 255 -7.03 3.85 -9.08
C GLU A 255 -5.66 3.95 -9.77
N LEU A 256 -5.50 4.96 -10.62
CA LEU A 256 -4.24 5.22 -11.31
C LEU A 256 -3.16 5.82 -10.39
N ASN A 257 -1.90 5.62 -10.76
CA ASN A 257 -0.73 6.13 -10.02
C ASN A 257 -0.63 5.63 -8.57
N THR A 258 -1.22 4.49 -8.28
CA THR A 258 -1.13 3.81 -6.99
C THR A 258 -0.73 2.36 -7.22
N VAL A 259 0.18 1.86 -6.39
CA VAL A 259 0.54 0.44 -6.40
C VAL A 259 -0.21 -0.24 -5.25
N PRO A 260 -1.16 -1.15 -5.53
CA PRO A 260 -1.76 -1.97 -4.48
C PRO A 260 -0.70 -2.79 -3.74
N HIS A 261 -0.68 -2.72 -2.41
CA HIS A 261 0.32 -3.43 -1.60
C HIS A 261 0.34 -4.94 -1.88
N ALA A 262 -0.81 -5.52 -2.16
CA ALA A 262 -0.95 -6.94 -2.51
C ALA A 262 -0.07 -7.36 -3.71
N ILE A 263 0.18 -6.48 -4.69
CA ILE A 263 1.05 -6.80 -5.82
C ILE A 263 2.48 -7.10 -5.34
N HIS A 264 3.02 -6.31 -4.41
CA HIS A 264 4.33 -6.56 -3.84
C HIS A 264 4.40 -7.92 -3.13
N GLU A 265 3.34 -8.26 -2.39
CA GLU A 265 3.24 -9.55 -1.71
C GLU A 265 3.17 -10.71 -2.72
N TYR A 266 2.33 -10.59 -3.74
CA TYR A 266 2.18 -11.65 -4.74
C TYR A 266 3.48 -11.91 -5.49
N LEU A 267 4.16 -10.86 -5.94
CA LEU A 267 5.44 -10.99 -6.64
C LEU A 267 6.54 -11.57 -5.72
N ALA A 268 6.55 -11.21 -4.43
CA ALA A 268 7.46 -11.79 -3.46
C ALA A 268 7.29 -13.31 -3.29
N PHE A 269 6.07 -13.81 -3.49
CA PHE A 269 5.76 -15.25 -3.47
C PHE A 269 5.87 -15.91 -4.86
N GLY A 270 6.30 -15.18 -5.89
CA GLY A 270 6.42 -15.70 -7.25
C GLY A 270 5.07 -15.97 -7.94
N ILE A 271 4.01 -15.29 -7.53
CA ILE A 271 2.65 -15.51 -8.04
C ILE A 271 2.41 -14.63 -9.26
N PRO A 272 2.14 -15.20 -10.44
CA PRO A 272 1.68 -14.45 -11.61
C PRO A 272 0.46 -13.58 -11.26
N THR A 273 0.56 -12.29 -11.51
CA THR A 273 -0.47 -11.33 -11.09
C THR A 273 -1.09 -10.62 -12.28
N ILE A 274 -2.42 -10.67 -12.40
CA ILE A 274 -3.19 -9.97 -13.42
C ILE A 274 -3.59 -8.61 -12.86
N VAL A 275 -3.32 -7.55 -13.62
CA VAL A 275 -3.66 -6.17 -13.27
C VAL A 275 -4.34 -5.46 -14.44
N LEU A 276 -5.14 -4.44 -14.14
CA LEU A 276 -5.60 -3.52 -15.18
C LEU A 276 -4.42 -2.64 -15.63
N LYS A 277 -4.35 -2.37 -16.94
CA LYS A 277 -3.27 -1.58 -17.53
C LYS A 277 -3.09 -0.23 -16.82
N ASP A 278 -1.90 -0.01 -16.28
CA ASP A 278 -1.49 1.24 -15.64
C ASP A 278 -0.01 1.53 -15.98
N PRO A 279 0.32 2.74 -16.48
CA PRO A 279 1.69 3.10 -16.83
C PRO A 279 2.67 3.02 -15.64
N LEU A 280 2.22 3.28 -14.42
CA LEU A 280 3.05 3.14 -13.22
C LEU A 280 3.37 1.68 -12.94
N LEU A 281 2.36 0.80 -12.94
CA LEU A 281 2.55 -0.64 -12.72
C LEU A 281 3.48 -1.23 -13.78
N ARG A 282 3.28 -0.87 -15.06
CA ARG A 282 4.20 -1.26 -16.13
C ARG A 282 5.62 -0.80 -15.87
N SER A 283 5.84 0.45 -15.47
CA SER A 283 7.19 0.98 -15.23
C SER A 283 7.93 0.31 -14.06
N LEU A 284 7.18 -0.27 -13.12
CA LEU A 284 7.73 -0.92 -11.93
C LEU A 284 7.88 -2.44 -12.08
N PHE A 285 7.00 -3.07 -12.85
CA PHE A 285 6.83 -4.53 -12.90
C PHE A 285 6.84 -5.07 -14.31
N ASP A 286 7.51 -4.39 -15.25
CA ASP A 286 7.53 -4.79 -16.66
C ASP A 286 7.94 -6.26 -16.83
N GLY A 287 7.13 -7.00 -17.57
CA GLY A 287 7.29 -8.44 -17.76
C GLY A 287 6.97 -9.32 -16.55
N ALA A 288 6.85 -8.77 -15.34
CA ALA A 288 6.54 -9.52 -14.12
C ALA A 288 5.03 -9.55 -13.78
N ILE A 289 4.21 -8.79 -14.48
CA ILE A 289 2.75 -8.75 -14.34
C ILE A 289 2.08 -9.01 -15.68
N VAL A 290 0.81 -9.43 -15.64
CA VAL A 290 -0.02 -9.59 -16.82
C VAL A 290 -1.02 -8.45 -16.88
N GLU A 291 -0.83 -7.54 -17.81
CA GLU A 291 -1.73 -6.41 -18.01
C GLU A 291 -2.91 -6.78 -18.92
N ILE A 292 -4.10 -6.46 -18.48
CA ILE A 292 -5.33 -6.55 -19.30
C ILE A 292 -5.83 -5.15 -19.66
N GLN A 293 -6.50 -5.01 -20.80
CA GLN A 293 -6.97 -3.71 -21.31
C GLN A 293 -8.30 -3.29 -20.70
N ASP A 294 -9.11 -4.24 -20.30
CA ASP A 294 -10.43 -4.05 -19.71
C ASP A 294 -10.74 -5.19 -18.72
N THR A 295 -11.81 -5.04 -17.97
CA THR A 295 -12.22 -5.96 -16.91
C THR A 295 -13.41 -6.82 -17.28
N ARG A 296 -13.71 -6.96 -18.57
CA ARG A 296 -14.75 -7.88 -19.04
C ARG A 296 -14.41 -9.29 -18.61
N PRO A 297 -15.41 -10.08 -18.18
CA PRO A 297 -15.19 -11.46 -17.73
C PRO A 297 -14.37 -12.30 -18.71
N GLU A 298 -14.62 -12.13 -20.02
CA GLU A 298 -13.91 -12.84 -21.08
C GLU A 298 -12.42 -12.48 -21.13
N THR A 299 -12.08 -11.19 -20.96
CA THR A 299 -10.70 -10.71 -20.97
C THR A 299 -9.91 -11.25 -19.78
N VAL A 300 -10.51 -11.20 -18.59
CA VAL A 300 -9.90 -11.76 -17.37
C VAL A 300 -9.78 -13.27 -17.46
N GLY A 301 -10.83 -13.96 -17.93
CA GLY A 301 -10.85 -15.41 -18.13
C GLY A 301 -9.79 -15.89 -19.11
N GLN A 302 -9.60 -15.20 -20.24
CA GLN A 302 -8.53 -15.50 -21.22
C GLN A 302 -7.14 -15.33 -20.59
N ALA A 303 -6.92 -14.29 -19.80
CA ALA A 303 -5.64 -14.08 -19.10
C ALA A 303 -5.37 -15.19 -18.08
N LEU A 304 -6.37 -15.59 -17.28
CA LEU A 304 -6.29 -16.72 -16.36
C LEU A 304 -5.93 -18.02 -17.09
N THR A 305 -6.67 -18.35 -18.16
CA THR A 305 -6.47 -19.55 -18.96
C THR A 305 -5.07 -19.60 -19.57
N ARG A 306 -4.60 -18.47 -20.14
CA ARG A 306 -3.26 -18.37 -20.72
C ARG A 306 -2.16 -18.67 -19.67
N ILE A 307 -2.26 -18.12 -18.46
CA ILE A 307 -1.26 -18.34 -17.41
C ILE A 307 -1.30 -19.78 -16.92
N THR A 308 -2.46 -20.36 -16.73
CA THR A 308 -2.62 -21.66 -16.08
C THR A 308 -2.43 -22.83 -17.02
N GLN A 309 -2.81 -22.70 -18.29
CA GLN A 309 -2.73 -23.80 -19.26
C GLN A 309 -1.46 -23.77 -20.12
N ASP A 310 -0.83 -22.60 -20.33
CA ASP A 310 0.43 -22.50 -21.07
C ASP A 310 1.62 -22.53 -20.08
N SER A 311 2.29 -23.67 -19.99
CA SER A 311 3.44 -23.84 -19.12
C SER A 311 4.62 -22.94 -19.51
N THR A 312 4.79 -22.62 -20.79
CA THR A 312 5.86 -21.74 -21.29
C THR A 312 5.63 -20.32 -20.79
N VAL A 313 4.41 -19.79 -20.95
CA VAL A 313 4.04 -18.46 -20.44
C VAL A 313 4.19 -18.40 -18.92
N ARG A 314 3.72 -19.41 -18.22
CA ARG A 314 3.83 -19.46 -16.76
C ARG A 314 5.27 -19.47 -16.27
N ASN A 315 6.15 -20.28 -16.89
CA ASN A 315 7.56 -20.34 -16.50
C ASN A 315 8.28 -19.02 -16.79
N GLN A 316 8.05 -18.43 -17.97
CA GLN A 316 8.62 -17.12 -18.29
C GLN A 316 8.17 -16.03 -17.33
N LEU A 317 6.90 -16.00 -16.94
CA LEU A 317 6.40 -15.06 -15.94
C LEU A 317 7.09 -15.25 -14.58
N ARG A 318 7.28 -16.50 -14.13
CA ARG A 318 7.97 -16.78 -12.87
C ARG A 318 9.42 -16.31 -12.89
N GLU A 319 10.14 -16.52 -13.98
CA GLU A 319 11.51 -16.02 -14.15
C GLU A 319 11.53 -14.48 -14.11
N ASN A 320 10.64 -13.82 -14.83
CA ASN A 320 10.53 -12.37 -14.84
C ASN A 320 10.17 -11.81 -13.45
N ILE A 321 9.27 -12.47 -12.73
CA ILE A 321 8.91 -12.11 -11.36
C ILE A 321 10.13 -12.17 -10.44
N GLN A 322 10.90 -13.25 -10.51
CA GLN A 322 12.11 -13.41 -9.70
C GLN A 322 13.12 -12.29 -9.99
N LEU A 323 13.41 -12.02 -11.26
CA LEU A 323 14.33 -10.96 -11.66
C LEU A 323 13.85 -9.57 -11.22
N ASN A 324 12.57 -9.27 -11.40
CA ASN A 324 11.97 -8.02 -10.96
C ASN A 324 12.04 -7.87 -9.42
N TYR A 325 11.74 -8.95 -8.69
CA TYR A 325 11.80 -8.95 -7.22
C TYR A 325 13.21 -8.64 -6.72
N GLU A 326 14.24 -9.27 -7.28
CA GLU A 326 15.65 -9.05 -6.91
C GLU A 326 16.08 -7.59 -7.20
N GLN A 327 15.70 -7.06 -8.35
CA GLN A 327 15.98 -5.66 -8.71
C GLN A 327 15.30 -4.68 -7.74
N ARG A 328 14.05 -4.93 -7.43
CA ARG A 328 13.30 -4.09 -6.49
C ARG A 328 13.83 -4.17 -5.07
N LEU A 329 14.27 -5.34 -4.62
CA LEU A 329 14.89 -5.50 -3.31
C LEU A 329 16.21 -4.69 -3.23
N LYS A 330 17.01 -4.68 -4.29
CA LYS A 330 18.20 -3.84 -4.38
C LYS A 330 17.87 -2.35 -4.29
N MET A 331 16.88 -1.89 -5.09
CA MET A 331 16.40 -0.51 -5.05
C MET A 331 15.91 -0.13 -3.65
N HIS A 332 15.12 -0.99 -3.02
CA HIS A 332 14.61 -0.75 -1.66
C HIS A 332 15.75 -0.58 -0.64
N ASN A 333 16.81 -1.38 -0.72
CA ASN A 333 17.97 -1.24 0.17
C ASN A 333 18.69 0.12 -0.03
N GLU A 334 18.75 0.63 -1.25
CA GLU A 334 19.29 1.97 -1.54
C GLU A 334 18.38 3.06 -0.96
N GLU A 335 17.07 2.92 -1.09
CA GLU A 335 16.07 3.82 -0.52
C GLU A 335 16.10 3.82 1.02
N VAL A 336 16.23 2.67 1.64
CA VAL A 336 16.42 2.54 3.10
C VAL A 336 17.69 3.26 3.55
N SER A 337 18.76 3.16 2.78
CA SER A 337 20.02 3.88 3.07
C SER A 337 19.82 5.39 3.00
N LYS A 338 19.12 5.91 1.99
CA LYS A 338 18.76 7.33 1.86
C LYS A 338 17.84 7.76 3.01
N LEU A 339 16.83 6.97 3.35
CA LEU A 339 15.91 7.21 4.46
C LEU A 339 16.65 7.35 5.78
N LYS A 340 17.58 6.43 6.08
CA LYS A 340 18.44 6.50 7.27
C LYS A 340 19.29 7.76 7.28
N GLN A 341 19.91 8.12 6.15
CA GLN A 341 20.68 9.34 6.02
C GLN A 341 19.84 10.59 6.33
N VAL A 342 18.58 10.62 5.89
CA VAL A 342 17.68 11.78 6.10
C VAL A 342 17.13 11.84 7.53
N LEU A 343 16.87 10.69 8.17
CA LEU A 343 16.20 10.65 9.48
C LEU A 343 17.15 10.53 10.67
N VAL A 344 18.39 10.04 10.48
CA VAL A 344 19.32 9.76 11.57
C VAL A 344 20.51 10.75 11.58
N SER A 345 20.83 11.36 10.45
CA SER A 345 21.82 12.44 10.36
C SER A 345 21.23 13.78 10.85
#